data_98403b3d3ad0ac2d22edc395ad6dfbf6
#
_entry.id   98403b3d3ad0ac2d22edc395ad6dfbf6
#
_cell.length_a   1.000
_cell.length_b   1.000
_cell.length_c   1.000
_cell.angle_alpha   90.00
_cell.angle_beta   90.00
_cell.angle_gamma   90.00
#
_symmetry.space_group_name_H-M   'P 1'
#
loop_
_entity.id
_entity.type
_entity.pdbx_description
1 polymer ?
#
loop_
_entity_poly.entity_id
_entity_poly.type
_entity_poly.pdbx_seq_one_letter_code
_entity_poly.pdbx_strand_id
1 'polypeptide(L)'
;MPLEKNISNNIKGKKKKISKNKIFIILMVVGCMMGSFSHTAFSSIFELIMKQFSLSAGEAQLMTSIYSMTIGITTILSVFLTKNINRKVLFLGAMFVFGSGVLFTAISFNYVLILTGRVFQAIGSGIILTLSQVVLLSSFSKQKTGLVMGIYGFMLNLSSALAPVITIMLVKKISWQTIMWWILIMSVFVIFL
;
A
#
# COMPACT_ATOMS: atom_id res chain seq x y z
N MET A 1 -24.68 -13.78 40.78
CA MET A 1 -25.31 -12.99 39.72
C MET A 1 -24.51 -11.74 39.23
N PRO A 2 -23.93 -10.86 40.09
CA PRO A 2 -23.13 -9.73 39.55
C PRO A 2 -21.75 -10.14 39.01
N LEU A 3 -21.11 -11.17 39.55
CA LEU A 3 -19.79 -11.65 39.14
C LEU A 3 -19.77 -12.28 37.73
N GLU A 4 -20.79 -13.09 37.39
CA GLU A 4 -20.90 -13.71 36.04
C GLU A 4 -21.09 -12.68 34.94
N LYS A 5 -21.87 -11.62 35.21
CA LYS A 5 -22.10 -10.50 34.26
C LYS A 5 -20.83 -9.73 34.01
N ASN A 6 -19.99 -9.56 35.03
CA ASN A 6 -18.70 -8.87 34.93
C ASN A 6 -17.65 -9.67 34.14
N ILE A 7 -17.59 -10.99 34.34
CA ILE A 7 -16.74 -11.93 33.61
C ILE A 7 -17.17 -11.99 32.15
N SER A 8 -18.47 -12.10 31.85
CA SER A 8 -19.01 -12.12 30.49
C SER A 8 -18.71 -10.84 29.73
N ASN A 9 -18.85 -9.66 30.37
CA ASN A 9 -18.53 -8.37 29.77
C ASN A 9 -17.02 -8.19 29.49
N ASN A 10 -16.18 -8.70 30.38
CA ASN A 10 -14.71 -8.66 30.22
C ASN A 10 -14.25 -9.59 29.09
N ILE A 11 -14.85 -10.76 28.93
CA ILE A 11 -14.59 -11.70 27.82
C ILE A 11 -15.07 -11.13 26.49
N LYS A 12 -16.25 -10.50 26.44
CA LYS A 12 -16.78 -9.82 25.25
C LYS A 12 -15.92 -8.62 24.84
N GLY A 13 -15.47 -7.81 25.80
CA GLY A 13 -14.56 -6.70 25.58
C GLY A 13 -13.20 -7.16 25.01
N LYS A 14 -12.64 -8.23 25.57
CA LYS A 14 -11.38 -8.83 25.12
C LYS A 14 -11.48 -9.45 23.72
N LYS A 15 -12.59 -10.16 23.41
CA LYS A 15 -12.88 -10.68 22.06
C LYS A 15 -13.05 -9.56 21.02
N LYS A 16 -13.75 -8.46 21.37
CA LYS A 16 -13.96 -7.32 20.48
C LYS A 16 -12.65 -6.56 20.20
N LYS A 17 -11.76 -6.44 21.19
CA LYS A 17 -10.42 -5.84 21.03
C LYS A 17 -9.49 -6.69 20.17
N ILE A 18 -9.53 -8.02 20.31
CA ILE A 18 -8.76 -8.98 19.50
C ILE A 18 -9.26 -8.97 18.05
N SER A 19 -10.56 -8.87 17.81
CA SER A 19 -11.15 -8.81 16.46
C SER A 19 -10.74 -7.53 15.73
N LYS A 20 -10.80 -6.36 16.37
CA LYS A 20 -10.40 -5.08 15.78
C LYS A 20 -8.90 -5.05 15.41
N ASN A 21 -8.03 -5.66 16.21
CA ASN A 21 -6.62 -5.74 15.89
C ASN A 21 -6.34 -6.64 14.67
N LYS A 22 -7.11 -7.72 14.49
CA LYS A 22 -6.98 -8.60 13.31
C LYS A 22 -7.39 -7.90 12.03
N ILE A 23 -8.52 -7.19 12.03
CA ILE A 23 -9.00 -6.42 10.87
C ILE A 23 -7.96 -5.37 10.49
N PHE A 24 -7.43 -4.64 11.45
CA PHE A 24 -6.40 -3.63 11.20
C PHE A 24 -5.13 -4.23 10.56
N ILE A 25 -4.68 -5.40 11.02
CA ILE A 25 -3.54 -6.11 10.41
C ILE A 25 -3.83 -6.48 8.96
N ILE A 26 -5.03 -7.01 8.69
CA ILE A 26 -5.45 -7.37 7.32
C ILE A 26 -5.45 -6.13 6.41
N LEU A 27 -6.02 -5.02 6.86
CA LEU A 27 -6.05 -3.76 6.10
C LEU A 27 -4.64 -3.26 5.78
N MET A 28 -3.70 -3.38 6.73
CA MET A 28 -2.31 -3.00 6.50
C MET A 28 -1.63 -3.88 5.45
N VAL A 29 -1.85 -5.19 5.48
CA VAL A 29 -1.33 -6.12 4.48
C VAL A 29 -1.92 -5.82 3.10
N VAL A 30 -3.22 -5.59 3.02
CA VAL A 30 -3.90 -5.18 1.78
C VAL A 30 -3.33 -3.85 1.25
N GLY A 31 -3.12 -2.85 2.11
CA GLY A 31 -2.48 -1.60 1.72
C GLY A 31 -1.07 -1.78 1.14
N CYS A 32 -0.27 -2.68 1.73
CA CYS A 32 1.05 -3.04 1.18
C CYS A 32 0.94 -3.73 -0.18
N MET A 33 0.00 -4.68 -0.32
CA MET A 33 -0.25 -5.34 -1.60
C MET A 33 -0.65 -4.34 -2.69
N MET A 34 -1.48 -3.36 -2.36
CA MET A 34 -1.87 -2.29 -3.29
C MET A 34 -0.66 -1.45 -3.72
N GLY A 35 0.24 -1.09 -2.79
CA GLY A 35 1.48 -0.39 -3.12
C GLY A 35 2.37 -1.18 -4.07
N SER A 36 2.60 -2.48 -3.79
CA SER A 36 3.37 -3.39 -4.64
C SER A 36 2.72 -3.59 -6.00
N PHE A 37 1.41 -3.80 -6.03
CA PHE A 37 0.64 -3.93 -7.27
C PHE A 37 0.75 -2.67 -8.13
N SER A 38 0.48 -1.48 -7.55
CA SER A 38 0.52 -0.20 -8.25
C SER A 38 1.90 0.07 -8.87
N HIS A 39 2.97 -0.24 -8.15
CA HIS A 39 4.34 -0.08 -8.64
C HIS A 39 4.62 -0.94 -9.88
N THR A 40 4.31 -2.24 -9.79
CA THR A 40 4.58 -3.20 -10.87
C THR A 40 3.62 -3.04 -12.04
N ALA A 41 2.34 -2.75 -11.77
CA ALA A 41 1.35 -2.42 -12.80
C ALA A 41 1.79 -1.23 -13.65
N PHE A 42 2.29 -0.17 -13.00
CA PHE A 42 2.77 1.02 -13.69
C PHE A 42 3.97 0.73 -14.59
N SER A 43 4.93 -0.09 -14.12
CA SER A 43 6.08 -0.50 -14.95
C SER A 43 5.65 -1.28 -16.20
N SER A 44 4.55 -2.00 -16.13
CA SER A 44 4.04 -2.82 -17.25
C SER A 44 3.38 -2.01 -18.37
N ILE A 45 3.09 -0.73 -18.12
CA ILE A 45 2.46 0.18 -19.09
C ILE A 45 3.40 1.26 -19.64
N PHE A 46 4.71 1.12 -19.40
CA PHE A 46 5.70 2.12 -19.84
C PHE A 46 5.62 2.46 -21.32
N GLU A 47 5.50 1.46 -22.19
CA GLU A 47 5.40 1.70 -23.64
C GLU A 47 4.21 2.58 -24.00
N LEU A 48 3.09 2.43 -23.32
CA LEU A 48 1.89 3.24 -23.57
C LEU A 48 2.10 4.68 -23.10
N ILE A 49 2.70 4.85 -21.93
CA ILE A 49 3.01 6.18 -21.38
C ILE A 49 4.05 6.88 -22.27
N MET A 50 5.09 6.17 -22.71
CA MET A 50 6.11 6.69 -23.62
C MET A 50 5.48 7.16 -24.94
N LYS A 51 4.59 6.38 -25.53
CA LYS A 51 3.89 6.76 -26.77
C LYS A 51 2.96 7.95 -26.56
N GLN A 52 2.22 7.98 -25.47
CA GLN A 52 1.24 9.04 -25.19
C GLN A 52 1.89 10.41 -24.93
N PHE A 53 3.00 10.42 -24.21
CA PHE A 53 3.70 11.66 -23.81
C PHE A 53 4.98 11.92 -24.61
N SER A 54 5.26 11.12 -25.66
CA SER A 54 6.46 11.22 -26.50
C SER A 54 7.77 11.21 -25.69
N LEU A 55 7.83 10.31 -24.69
CA LEU A 55 8.95 10.21 -23.76
C LEU A 55 10.04 9.28 -24.30
N SER A 56 11.28 9.59 -23.96
CA SER A 56 12.42 8.69 -24.13
C SER A 56 12.39 7.53 -23.13
N ALA A 57 13.11 6.45 -23.42
CA ALA A 57 13.27 5.33 -22.50
C ALA A 57 13.90 5.74 -21.15
N GLY A 58 14.81 6.74 -21.17
CA GLY A 58 15.42 7.30 -19.95
C GLY A 58 14.40 7.99 -19.06
N GLU A 59 13.48 8.78 -19.62
CA GLU A 59 12.41 9.44 -18.87
C GLU A 59 11.42 8.44 -18.30
N ALA A 60 11.07 7.39 -19.03
CA ALA A 60 10.23 6.30 -18.51
C ALA A 60 10.90 5.59 -17.33
N GLN A 61 12.21 5.30 -17.44
CA GLN A 61 12.97 4.68 -16.36
C GLN A 61 13.08 5.59 -15.11
N LEU A 62 13.16 6.91 -15.28
CA LEU A 62 13.16 7.85 -14.17
C LEU A 62 11.90 7.74 -13.32
N MET A 63 10.72 7.47 -13.90
CA MET A 63 9.48 7.27 -13.12
C MET A 63 9.57 6.10 -12.13
N THR A 64 10.28 5.03 -12.49
CA THR A 64 10.52 3.89 -11.59
C THR A 64 11.64 4.17 -10.60
N SER A 65 12.71 4.79 -11.07
CA SER A 65 13.86 5.11 -10.23
C SER A 65 13.50 6.09 -9.11
N ILE A 66 12.72 7.14 -9.42
CA ILE A 66 12.26 8.11 -8.42
C ILE A 66 11.33 7.46 -7.39
N TYR A 67 10.46 6.53 -7.83
CA TYR A 67 9.63 5.75 -6.91
C TYR A 67 10.49 4.91 -5.96
N SER A 68 11.44 4.13 -6.52
CA SER A 68 12.29 3.23 -5.76
C SER A 68 13.22 3.98 -4.78
N MET A 69 13.76 5.11 -5.19
CA MET A 69 14.56 5.98 -4.33
C MET A 69 13.72 6.57 -3.20
N THR A 70 12.54 7.09 -3.53
CA THR A 70 11.64 7.71 -2.56
C THR A 70 11.13 6.68 -1.53
N ILE A 71 10.74 5.47 -1.96
CA ILE A 71 10.30 4.43 -1.02
C ILE A 71 11.44 3.99 -0.10
N GLY A 72 12.68 3.90 -0.60
CA GLY A 72 13.85 3.59 0.21
C GLY A 72 14.09 4.63 1.31
N ILE A 73 14.13 5.90 0.96
CA ILE A 73 14.30 7.02 1.92
C ILE A 73 13.13 7.04 2.92
N THR A 74 11.89 6.93 2.43
CA THR A 74 10.69 6.97 3.27
C THR A 74 10.63 5.80 4.24
N THR A 75 11.07 4.61 3.83
CA THR A 75 11.13 3.43 4.70
C THR A 75 12.03 3.67 5.91
N ILE A 76 13.21 4.29 5.71
CA ILE A 76 14.13 4.64 6.79
C ILE A 76 13.49 5.67 7.73
N LEU A 77 12.92 6.74 7.20
CA LEU A 77 12.27 7.80 7.99
C LEU A 77 11.03 7.27 8.74
N SER A 78 10.31 6.32 8.16
CA SER A 78 9.10 5.74 8.74
C SER A 78 9.35 4.99 10.05
N VAL A 79 10.56 4.48 10.28
CA VAL A 79 10.93 3.85 11.55
C VAL A 79 10.79 4.83 12.71
N PHE A 80 11.16 6.10 12.50
CA PHE A 80 11.00 7.16 13.52
C PHE A 80 9.53 7.54 13.71
N LEU A 81 8.76 7.63 12.61
CA LEU A 81 7.33 7.94 12.66
C LEU A 81 6.54 6.87 13.42
N THR A 82 6.88 5.59 13.24
CA THR A 82 6.19 4.47 13.90
C THR A 82 6.37 4.44 15.41
N LYS A 83 7.42 5.10 15.94
CA LYS A 83 7.67 5.22 17.38
C LYS A 83 6.86 6.34 18.04
N ASN A 84 6.61 7.43 17.32
CA ASN A 84 6.09 8.68 17.88
C ASN A 84 4.61 8.91 17.58
N ILE A 85 4.06 8.26 16.54
CA ILE A 85 2.71 8.50 16.06
C ILE A 85 1.83 7.25 16.29
N ASN A 86 0.55 7.48 16.60
CA ASN A 86 -0.41 6.41 16.73
C ASN A 86 -0.51 5.62 15.42
N ARG A 87 -0.40 4.28 15.51
CA ARG A 87 -0.36 3.36 14.35
C ARG A 87 -1.53 3.54 13.39
N LYS A 88 -2.73 3.82 13.91
CA LYS A 88 -3.92 4.03 13.06
C LYS A 88 -3.85 5.35 12.30
N VAL A 89 -3.47 6.43 13.00
CA VAL A 89 -3.33 7.76 12.39
C VAL A 89 -2.25 7.72 11.31
N LEU A 90 -1.13 7.05 11.61
CA LEU A 90 -0.03 6.90 10.65
C LEU A 90 -0.46 6.09 9.42
N PHE A 91 -1.21 5.00 9.61
CA PHE A 91 -1.73 4.19 8.51
C PHE A 91 -2.70 4.97 7.63
N LEU A 92 -3.69 5.64 8.24
CA LEU A 92 -4.67 6.44 7.48
C LEU A 92 -4.01 7.60 6.74
N GLY A 93 -3.07 8.31 7.39
CA GLY A 93 -2.30 9.37 6.75
C GLY A 93 -1.47 8.86 5.57
N ALA A 94 -0.81 7.70 5.73
CA ALA A 94 -0.03 7.09 4.67
C ALA A 94 -0.90 6.60 3.49
N MET A 95 -2.08 6.02 3.77
CA MET A 95 -3.06 5.64 2.75
C MET A 95 -3.62 6.86 2.01
N PHE A 96 -3.86 7.97 2.71
CA PHE A 96 -4.28 9.22 2.10
C PHE A 96 -3.21 9.79 1.17
N VAL A 97 -1.94 9.81 1.61
CA VAL A 97 -0.80 10.25 0.78
C VAL A 97 -0.64 9.32 -0.44
N PHE A 98 -0.75 8.00 -0.26
CA PHE A 98 -0.72 7.05 -1.36
C PHE A 98 -1.84 7.31 -2.36
N GLY A 99 -3.09 7.44 -1.88
CA GLY A 99 -4.26 7.69 -2.71
C GLY A 99 -4.17 9.03 -3.47
N SER A 100 -3.65 10.09 -2.85
CA SER A 100 -3.42 11.38 -3.55
C SER A 100 -2.41 11.23 -4.68
N GLY A 101 -1.34 10.44 -4.48
CA GLY A 101 -0.38 10.13 -5.53
C GLY A 101 -0.98 9.31 -6.67
N VAL A 102 -1.86 8.34 -6.37
CA VAL A 102 -2.61 7.59 -7.39
C VAL A 102 -3.54 8.52 -8.17
N LEU A 103 -4.22 9.45 -7.49
CA LEU A 103 -5.08 10.46 -8.11
C LEU A 103 -4.28 11.34 -9.08
N PHE A 104 -3.13 11.90 -8.67
CA PHE A 104 -2.28 12.70 -9.56
C PHE A 104 -1.84 11.94 -10.80
N THR A 105 -1.54 10.65 -10.65
CA THR A 105 -1.19 9.79 -11.79
C THR A 105 -2.41 9.51 -12.68
N ALA A 106 -3.60 9.30 -12.11
CA ALA A 106 -4.82 9.01 -12.86
C ALA A 106 -5.31 10.18 -13.72
N ILE A 107 -5.18 11.42 -13.20
CA ILE A 107 -5.58 12.65 -13.91
C ILE A 107 -4.44 13.28 -14.71
N SER A 108 -3.29 12.62 -14.82
CA SER A 108 -2.10 13.23 -15.39
C SER A 108 -2.29 13.57 -16.86
N PHE A 109 -1.96 14.81 -17.19
CA PHE A 109 -1.92 15.37 -18.53
C PHE A 109 -0.50 15.71 -18.98
N ASN A 110 0.49 15.59 -18.10
CA ASN A 110 1.90 15.79 -18.41
C ASN A 110 2.82 14.87 -17.58
N TYR A 111 4.06 14.74 -18.02
CA TYR A 111 5.08 13.92 -17.39
C TYR A 111 5.40 14.32 -15.94
N VAL A 112 5.46 15.63 -15.65
CA VAL A 112 5.78 16.15 -14.31
C VAL A 112 4.73 15.75 -13.29
N LEU A 113 3.45 15.75 -13.68
CA LEU A 113 2.36 15.33 -12.81
C LEU A 113 2.43 13.83 -12.50
N ILE A 114 2.84 13.01 -13.48
CA ILE A 114 3.10 11.58 -13.25
C ILE A 114 4.23 11.41 -12.22
N LEU A 115 5.36 12.10 -12.39
CA LEU A 115 6.48 12.03 -11.45
C LEU A 115 6.07 12.43 -10.04
N THR A 116 5.33 13.54 -9.92
CA THR A 116 4.79 13.99 -8.62
C THR A 116 3.91 12.92 -7.99
N GLY A 117 2.99 12.34 -8.77
CA GLY A 117 2.15 11.23 -8.33
C GLY A 117 2.98 10.04 -7.83
N ARG A 118 4.06 9.68 -8.54
CA ARG A 118 4.96 8.57 -8.16
C ARG A 118 5.67 8.84 -6.83
N VAL A 119 6.10 10.07 -6.58
CA VAL A 119 6.70 10.46 -5.29
C VAL A 119 5.70 10.29 -4.14
N PHE A 120 4.48 10.81 -4.28
CA PHE A 120 3.43 10.67 -3.24
C PHE A 120 3.05 9.20 -3.01
N GLN A 121 2.88 8.40 -4.07
CA GLN A 121 2.64 6.96 -3.95
C GLN A 121 3.77 6.26 -3.18
N ALA A 122 5.03 6.58 -3.47
CA ALA A 122 6.18 5.98 -2.83
C ALA A 122 6.28 6.36 -1.34
N ILE A 123 5.98 7.61 -0.98
CA ILE A 123 5.92 8.06 0.42
C ILE A 123 4.86 7.24 1.18
N GLY A 124 3.63 7.18 0.67
CA GLY A 124 2.57 6.42 1.29
C GLY A 124 2.92 4.94 1.44
N SER A 125 3.39 4.31 0.36
CA SER A 125 3.79 2.89 0.34
C SER A 125 4.92 2.58 1.31
N GLY A 126 5.95 3.43 1.40
CA GLY A 126 7.09 3.23 2.31
C GLY A 126 6.68 3.27 3.78
N ILE A 127 5.78 4.18 4.15
CA ILE A 127 5.24 4.26 5.51
C ILE A 127 4.41 3.01 5.83
N ILE A 128 3.50 2.60 4.92
CA ILE A 128 2.64 1.42 5.11
C ILE A 128 3.48 0.16 5.23
N LEU A 129 4.49 -0.01 4.39
CA LEU A 129 5.41 -1.15 4.39
C LEU A 129 6.10 -1.31 5.74
N THR A 130 6.74 -0.25 6.23
CA THR A 130 7.44 -0.24 7.53
C THR A 130 6.48 -0.48 8.69
N LEU A 131 5.35 0.22 8.70
CA LEU A 131 4.36 0.10 9.76
C LEU A 131 3.78 -1.32 9.83
N SER A 132 3.50 -1.94 8.68
CA SER A 132 2.99 -3.32 8.61
C SER A 132 3.99 -4.31 9.19
N GLN A 133 5.27 -4.20 8.85
CA GLN A 133 6.33 -5.05 9.41
C GLN A 133 6.43 -4.90 10.93
N VAL A 134 6.48 -3.67 11.43
CA VAL A 134 6.56 -3.39 12.87
C VAL A 134 5.35 -3.94 13.63
N VAL A 135 4.14 -3.80 13.07
CA VAL A 135 2.92 -4.30 13.70
C VAL A 135 2.88 -5.82 13.65
N LEU A 136 3.24 -6.46 12.55
CA LEU A 136 3.30 -7.92 12.44
C LEU A 136 4.31 -8.50 13.45
N LEU A 137 5.52 -7.95 13.51
CA LEU A 137 6.55 -8.38 14.45
C LEU A 137 6.12 -8.23 15.91
N SER A 138 5.38 -7.17 16.25
CA SER A 138 4.90 -6.92 17.61
C SER A 138 3.62 -7.67 17.99
N SER A 139 2.87 -8.19 17.02
CA SER A 139 1.56 -8.84 17.25
C SER A 139 1.64 -10.35 17.41
N PHE A 140 2.73 -10.98 17.00
CA PHE A 140 2.91 -12.43 17.04
C PHE A 140 4.10 -12.83 17.95
N SER A 141 4.04 -14.06 18.49
CA SER A 141 5.12 -14.60 19.30
C SER A 141 6.38 -14.85 18.46
N LYS A 142 7.56 -14.77 19.08
CA LYS A 142 8.86 -14.98 18.41
C LYS A 142 8.91 -16.28 17.59
N GLN A 143 8.26 -17.35 18.07
CA GLN A 143 8.20 -18.65 17.39
C GLN A 143 7.37 -18.61 16.09
N LYS A 144 6.37 -17.74 15.98
CA LYS A 144 5.49 -17.60 14.82
C LYS A 144 5.92 -16.48 13.87
N THR A 145 6.85 -15.63 14.28
CA THR A 145 7.27 -14.44 13.53
C THR A 145 7.81 -14.83 12.15
N GLY A 146 8.64 -15.87 12.05
CA GLY A 146 9.19 -16.31 10.76
C GLY A 146 8.09 -16.73 9.76
N LEU A 147 7.12 -17.54 10.23
CA LEU A 147 5.99 -17.96 9.39
C LEU A 147 5.15 -16.77 8.93
N VAL A 148 4.82 -15.85 9.85
CA VAL A 148 4.00 -14.67 9.54
C VAL A 148 4.70 -13.75 8.54
N MET A 149 5.99 -13.50 8.72
CA MET A 149 6.78 -12.70 7.77
C MET A 149 6.95 -13.40 6.42
N GLY A 150 7.06 -14.72 6.41
CA GLY A 150 7.08 -15.52 5.16
C GLY A 150 5.76 -15.39 4.38
N ILE A 151 4.60 -15.52 5.06
CA ILE A 151 3.29 -15.32 4.44
C ILE A 151 3.12 -13.88 3.95
N TYR A 152 3.52 -12.90 4.74
CA TYR A 152 3.48 -11.49 4.35
C TYR A 152 4.32 -11.23 3.08
N GLY A 153 5.56 -11.70 3.05
CA GLY A 153 6.43 -11.58 1.88
C GLY A 153 5.87 -12.31 0.65
N PHE A 154 5.29 -13.50 0.84
CA PHE A 154 4.60 -14.24 -0.23
C PHE A 154 3.44 -13.43 -0.81
N MET A 155 2.59 -12.82 0.02
CA MET A 155 1.45 -12.00 -0.44
C MET A 155 1.91 -10.77 -1.24
N LEU A 156 2.97 -10.09 -0.81
CA LEU A 156 3.55 -8.96 -1.53
C LEU A 156 4.09 -9.37 -2.90
N ASN A 157 4.87 -10.46 -2.95
CA ASN A 157 5.43 -10.97 -4.20
C ASN A 157 4.34 -11.48 -5.14
N LEU A 158 3.31 -12.17 -4.62
CA LEU A 158 2.17 -12.60 -5.41
C LEU A 158 1.43 -11.43 -6.05
N SER A 159 1.20 -10.35 -5.27
CA SER A 159 0.60 -9.12 -5.78
C SER A 159 1.42 -8.50 -6.91
N SER A 160 2.74 -8.42 -6.75
CA SER A 160 3.65 -7.92 -7.78
C SER A 160 3.69 -8.82 -9.02
N ALA A 161 3.66 -10.14 -8.85
CA ALA A 161 3.70 -11.09 -9.97
C ALA A 161 2.40 -11.07 -10.79
N LEU A 162 1.26 -10.89 -10.14
CA LEU A 162 -0.04 -10.80 -10.82
C LEU A 162 -0.26 -9.45 -11.51
N ALA A 163 0.38 -8.39 -11.03
CA ALA A 163 0.17 -7.04 -11.54
C ALA A 163 0.42 -6.91 -13.06
N PRO A 164 1.51 -7.39 -13.67
CA PRO A 164 1.74 -7.29 -15.09
C PRO A 164 0.66 -8.01 -15.90
N VAL A 165 0.30 -9.23 -15.47
CA VAL A 165 -0.69 -10.07 -16.17
C VAL A 165 -2.05 -9.35 -16.20
N ILE A 166 -2.52 -8.92 -15.04
CA ILE A 166 -3.81 -8.22 -14.92
C ILE A 166 -3.78 -6.89 -15.70
N THR A 167 -2.70 -6.13 -15.56
CA THR A 167 -2.57 -4.82 -16.21
C THR A 167 -2.55 -4.93 -17.72
N ILE A 168 -1.76 -5.84 -18.30
CA ILE A 168 -1.66 -6.01 -19.75
C ILE A 168 -2.99 -6.53 -20.33
N MET A 169 -3.71 -7.39 -19.63
CA MET A 169 -5.03 -7.86 -20.04
C MET A 169 -6.06 -6.73 -20.04
N LEU A 170 -6.04 -5.88 -19.03
CA LEU A 170 -6.97 -4.74 -18.88
C LEU A 170 -6.69 -3.64 -19.90
N VAL A 171 -5.45 -3.28 -20.11
CA VAL A 171 -5.04 -2.17 -21.01
C VAL A 171 -5.40 -2.44 -22.48
N LYS A 172 -5.59 -3.72 -22.87
CA LYS A 172 -6.12 -4.06 -24.20
C LYS A 172 -7.58 -3.62 -24.41
N LYS A 173 -8.34 -3.39 -23.33
CA LYS A 173 -9.76 -3.06 -23.35
C LYS A 173 -10.09 -1.68 -22.81
N ILE A 174 -9.27 -1.17 -21.89
CA ILE A 174 -9.50 0.10 -21.18
C ILE A 174 -8.20 0.92 -21.13
N SER A 175 -8.32 2.24 -20.92
CA SER A 175 -7.14 3.10 -20.77
C SER A 175 -6.36 2.79 -19.48
N TRP A 176 -5.05 3.04 -19.48
CA TRP A 176 -4.21 2.83 -18.31
C TRP A 176 -4.62 3.74 -17.13
N GLN A 177 -5.16 4.93 -17.40
CA GLN A 177 -5.71 5.81 -16.37
C GLN A 177 -6.85 5.15 -15.61
N THR A 178 -7.70 4.37 -16.29
CA THR A 178 -8.80 3.63 -15.66
C THR A 178 -8.27 2.64 -14.62
N ILE A 179 -7.11 2.01 -14.84
CA ILE A 179 -6.49 1.13 -13.85
C ILE A 179 -6.09 1.93 -12.59
N MET A 180 -5.57 3.14 -12.77
CA MET A 180 -5.25 4.03 -11.63
C MET A 180 -6.52 4.42 -10.87
N TRP A 181 -7.63 4.69 -11.54
CA TRP A 181 -8.92 4.93 -10.90
C TRP A 181 -9.39 3.74 -10.05
N TRP A 182 -9.23 2.51 -10.54
CA TRP A 182 -9.55 1.31 -9.76
C TRP A 182 -8.69 1.20 -8.49
N ILE A 183 -7.40 1.45 -8.59
CA ILE A 183 -6.50 1.47 -7.44
C ILE A 183 -6.90 2.57 -6.44
N LEU A 184 -7.31 3.74 -6.93
CA LEU A 184 -7.79 4.84 -6.09
C LEU A 184 -9.06 4.45 -5.33
N ILE A 185 -10.06 3.89 -6.01
CA ILE A 185 -11.31 3.43 -5.38
C ILE A 185 -11.01 2.41 -4.27
N MET A 186 -10.13 1.45 -4.55
CA MET A 186 -9.71 0.47 -3.55
C MET A 186 -8.97 1.12 -2.36
N SER A 187 -8.12 2.14 -2.60
CA SER A 187 -7.43 2.84 -1.52
C SER A 187 -8.39 3.60 -0.62
N VAL A 188 -9.39 4.27 -1.20
CA VAL A 188 -10.46 4.94 -0.48
C VAL A 188 -11.29 3.94 0.34
N PHE A 189 -11.63 2.80 -0.23
CA PHE A 189 -12.34 1.74 0.48
C PHE A 189 -11.57 1.24 1.72
N VAL A 190 -10.25 1.06 1.61
CA VAL A 190 -9.39 0.66 2.73
C VAL A 190 -9.33 1.74 3.82
N ILE A 191 -9.44 3.02 3.48
CA ILE A 191 -9.46 4.13 4.44
C ILE A 191 -10.76 4.12 5.26
N PHE A 192 -11.90 3.79 4.65
CA PHE A 192 -13.21 3.82 5.31
C PHE A 192 -13.56 2.54 6.11
N LEU A 193 -12.80 1.47 5.99
CA LEU A 193 -12.99 0.22 6.74
C LEU A 193 -12.23 0.22 8.07
#